data_e4d037e4276742d9141190af08059d9a
#
_entry.id   e4d037e4276742d9141190af08059d9a
#
_cell.length_a   1.000
_cell.length_b   1.000
_cell.length_c   1.000
_cell.angle_alpha   90.00
_cell.angle_beta   90.00
_cell.angle_gamma   90.00
#
_symmetry.space_group_name_H-M   'P 1'
#
loop_
_entity.id
_entity.type
_entity.pdbx_description
1 polymer ?
#
loop_
_entity_poly.entity_id
_entity_poly.type
_entity_poly.pdbx_seq_one_letter_code
_entity_poly.pdbx_strand_id
1 'polypeptide(L)'
;MLYGKLIKPLLFSLPPEQAHHIVTATLSLLGKVPGGRWLLHKLYATEDPSLEREVFGIRFKNPVGMAAGFDRYGHIYRELSAMGFGFVEVGSITPKRQPGNPKPRIFRLDAARALLNRVGICSHGLDRAVAHLRQPRGEAIVGCNIGKNTATPCDQAPADYLKCFRNLYQYADYFTINVACDPGQKAASYQTRENITKILEPLFEFRRGQNQYRPILLKVSPDLSDETIDLMTDIMLDTPLDGMVAVNATVSREGVDRLEATRIGAGVVSGQPRSEERRVGK
;
A
#
# COMPACT_ATOMS: atom_id res chain seq x y z
N MET A 1 -15.56 14.12 17.60
CA MET A 1 -15.00 15.15 18.53
C MET A 1 -13.91 14.60 19.46
N LEU A 2 -14.04 13.39 20.02
CA LEU A 2 -13.07 12.79 20.96
C LEU A 2 -11.66 12.66 20.35
N TYR A 3 -11.56 12.16 19.11
CA TYR A 3 -10.27 12.01 18.42
C TYR A 3 -9.50 13.33 18.33
N GLY A 4 -10.14 14.39 17.83
CA GLY A 4 -9.47 15.68 17.61
C GLY A 4 -9.00 16.37 18.89
N LYS A 5 -9.74 16.22 19.98
CA LYS A 5 -9.47 16.92 21.24
C LYS A 5 -8.54 16.17 22.19
N LEU A 6 -8.59 14.85 22.20
CA LEU A 6 -7.84 14.01 23.15
C LEU A 6 -6.82 13.10 22.49
N ILE A 7 -7.25 12.29 21.51
CA ILE A 7 -6.40 11.24 20.96
C ILE A 7 -5.32 11.83 20.04
N LYS A 8 -5.70 12.77 19.16
CA LYS A 8 -4.77 13.40 18.22
C LYS A 8 -3.62 14.11 18.92
N PRO A 9 -3.83 15.03 19.91
CA PRO A 9 -2.73 15.68 20.62
C PRO A 9 -1.76 14.69 21.27
N LEU A 10 -2.31 13.64 21.91
CA LEU A 10 -1.49 12.58 22.54
C LEU A 10 -0.65 11.83 21.50
N LEU A 11 -1.22 11.41 20.38
CA LEU A 11 -0.47 10.71 19.33
C LEU A 11 0.53 11.63 18.63
N PHE A 12 0.24 12.93 18.54
CA PHE A 12 1.12 13.89 17.89
C PHE A 12 2.29 14.34 18.78
N SER A 13 2.24 14.12 20.08
CA SER A 13 3.40 14.30 20.96
C SER A 13 4.47 13.22 20.79
N LEU A 14 4.12 12.10 20.15
CA LEU A 14 5.01 10.97 19.91
C LEU A 14 5.63 11.03 18.49
N PRO A 15 6.84 10.47 18.30
CA PRO A 15 7.37 10.24 16.96
C PRO A 15 6.37 9.47 16.08
N PRO A 16 6.23 9.80 14.77
CA PRO A 16 5.19 9.22 13.91
C PRO A 16 5.19 7.70 13.87
N GLU A 17 6.36 7.07 13.85
CA GLU A 17 6.47 5.60 13.79
C GLU A 17 6.06 4.95 15.11
N GLN A 18 6.31 5.60 16.25
CA GLN A 18 5.83 5.11 17.56
C GLN A 18 4.30 5.23 17.66
N ALA A 19 3.73 6.37 17.25
CA ALA A 19 2.29 6.54 17.19
C ALA A 19 1.61 5.46 16.31
N HIS A 20 2.19 5.16 15.15
CA HIS A 20 1.72 4.08 14.29
C HIS A 20 1.77 2.71 15.00
N HIS A 21 2.87 2.39 15.69
CA HIS A 21 2.98 1.13 16.43
C HIS A 21 1.95 1.02 17.55
N ILE A 22 1.69 2.09 18.31
CA ILE A 22 0.68 2.11 19.37
C ILE A 22 -0.71 1.87 18.76
N VAL A 23 -1.07 2.59 17.70
CA VAL A 23 -2.38 2.43 17.06
C VAL A 23 -2.56 1.00 16.52
N THR A 24 -1.59 0.46 15.82
CA THR A 24 -1.69 -0.90 15.25
C THR A 24 -1.71 -1.97 16.33
N ALA A 25 -0.96 -1.81 17.44
CA ALA A 25 -1.00 -2.71 18.58
C ALA A 25 -2.37 -2.66 19.27
N THR A 26 -2.93 -1.47 19.48
CA THR A 26 -4.25 -1.29 20.09
C THR A 26 -5.35 -1.93 19.23
N LEU A 27 -5.34 -1.71 17.92
CA LEU A 27 -6.27 -2.36 16.98
C LEU A 27 -6.14 -3.88 17.03
N SER A 28 -4.92 -4.41 17.00
CA SER A 28 -4.67 -5.84 17.10
C SER A 28 -5.16 -6.44 18.42
N LEU A 29 -5.02 -5.71 19.53
CA LEU A 29 -5.53 -6.13 20.82
C LEU A 29 -7.07 -6.15 20.85
N LEU A 30 -7.70 -5.07 20.36
CA LEU A 30 -9.16 -4.98 20.24
C LEU A 30 -9.73 -6.12 19.39
N GLY A 31 -9.04 -6.48 18.29
CA GLY A 31 -9.46 -7.59 17.44
C GLY A 31 -9.43 -8.97 18.11
N LYS A 32 -8.70 -9.12 19.22
CA LYS A 32 -8.64 -10.36 20.03
C LYS A 32 -9.71 -10.42 21.12
N VAL A 33 -10.27 -9.28 21.50
CA VAL A 33 -11.31 -9.21 22.52
C VAL A 33 -12.66 -9.57 21.87
N PRO A 34 -13.46 -10.48 22.49
CA PRO A 34 -14.82 -10.75 22.03
C PRO A 34 -15.64 -9.46 21.92
N GLY A 35 -16.29 -9.24 20.77
CA GLY A 35 -17.05 -8.01 20.51
C GLY A 35 -16.22 -6.80 20.08
N GLY A 36 -14.88 -6.85 20.13
CA GLY A 36 -14.03 -5.70 19.81
C GLY A 36 -14.19 -5.23 18.35
N ARG A 37 -14.26 -6.14 17.37
CA ARG A 37 -14.54 -5.77 15.98
C ARG A 37 -15.96 -5.25 15.77
N TRP A 38 -16.94 -5.81 16.46
CA TRP A 38 -18.30 -5.28 16.46
C TRP A 38 -18.35 -3.84 16.99
N LEU A 39 -17.59 -3.53 18.06
CA LEU A 39 -17.49 -2.17 18.60
C LEU A 39 -16.84 -1.21 17.59
N LEU A 40 -15.75 -1.63 16.92
CA LEU A 40 -15.12 -0.84 15.86
C LEU A 40 -16.10 -0.54 14.73
N HIS A 41 -16.85 -1.55 14.29
CA HIS A 41 -17.88 -1.40 13.26
C HIS A 41 -18.94 -0.38 13.69
N LYS A 42 -19.51 -0.54 14.87
CA LYS A 42 -20.55 0.35 15.39
C LYS A 42 -20.08 1.82 15.52
N LEU A 43 -18.80 2.04 15.79
CA LEU A 43 -18.25 3.39 16.00
C LEU A 43 -17.83 4.10 14.72
N TYR A 44 -17.41 3.35 13.68
CA TYR A 44 -16.72 3.93 12.53
C TYR A 44 -17.30 3.54 11.17
N ALA A 45 -17.96 2.37 11.05
CA ALA A 45 -18.47 1.94 9.77
C ALA A 45 -19.69 2.76 9.34
N THR A 46 -19.72 3.09 8.06
CA THR A 46 -20.88 3.68 7.39
C THR A 46 -21.40 2.65 6.39
N GLU A 47 -22.65 2.28 6.53
CA GLU A 47 -23.36 1.36 5.62
C GLU A 47 -24.28 2.18 4.74
N ASP A 48 -23.93 2.33 3.47
CA ASP A 48 -24.74 3.01 2.47
C ASP A 48 -24.62 2.24 1.14
N PRO A 49 -25.69 1.57 0.70
CA PRO A 49 -25.68 0.79 -0.54
C PRO A 49 -25.33 1.65 -1.79
N SER A 50 -25.56 2.95 -1.75
CA SER A 50 -25.21 3.85 -2.85
C SER A 50 -23.69 3.98 -3.07
N LEU A 51 -22.89 3.63 -2.05
CA LEU A 51 -21.44 3.63 -2.12
C LEU A 51 -20.86 2.35 -2.70
N GLU A 52 -21.64 1.30 -2.82
CA GLU A 52 -21.19 0.03 -3.37
C GLU A 52 -20.70 0.18 -4.81
N ARG A 53 -19.60 -0.46 -5.12
CA ARG A 53 -19.01 -0.51 -6.48
C ARG A 53 -18.56 -1.92 -6.78
N GLU A 54 -18.78 -2.34 -8.00
CA GLU A 54 -18.19 -3.57 -8.53
C GLU A 54 -17.08 -3.21 -9.51
N VAL A 55 -15.87 -3.67 -9.22
CA VAL A 55 -14.68 -3.45 -10.04
C VAL A 55 -13.90 -4.75 -10.11
N PHE A 56 -13.45 -5.15 -11.29
CA PHE A 56 -12.71 -6.41 -11.50
C PHE A 56 -13.46 -7.68 -11.06
N GLY A 57 -14.80 -7.65 -11.03
CA GLY A 57 -15.64 -8.73 -10.49
C GLY A 57 -15.60 -8.83 -8.96
N ILE A 58 -15.06 -7.83 -8.27
CA ILE A 58 -15.05 -7.73 -6.81
C ILE A 58 -16.05 -6.65 -6.39
N ARG A 59 -16.94 -6.99 -5.47
CA ARG A 59 -17.94 -6.06 -4.92
C ARG A 59 -17.38 -5.38 -3.67
N PHE A 60 -17.08 -4.09 -3.79
CA PHE A 60 -16.62 -3.24 -2.71
C PHE A 60 -17.80 -2.56 -2.02
N LYS A 61 -17.88 -2.60 -0.69
CA LYS A 61 -18.94 -1.95 0.10
C LYS A 61 -18.93 -0.42 -0.03
N ASN A 62 -17.75 0.14 -0.26
CA ASN A 62 -17.54 1.56 -0.53
C ASN A 62 -16.17 1.75 -1.22
N PRO A 63 -15.94 2.93 -1.86
CA PRO A 63 -14.71 3.18 -2.62
C PRO A 63 -13.51 3.59 -1.76
N VAL A 64 -13.63 3.64 -0.43
CA VAL A 64 -12.55 4.09 0.46
C VAL A 64 -11.81 2.89 1.02
N GLY A 65 -10.55 2.73 0.64
CA GLY A 65 -9.68 1.66 1.12
C GLY A 65 -8.48 2.15 1.92
N MET A 66 -7.90 1.24 2.68
CA MET A 66 -6.62 1.47 3.33
C MET A 66 -5.48 1.06 2.40
N ALA A 67 -4.65 2.01 1.99
CA ALA A 67 -3.52 1.77 1.12
C ALA A 67 -2.40 0.97 1.81
N ALA A 68 -1.57 0.29 1.00
CA ALA A 68 -0.37 -0.38 1.47
C ALA A 68 0.57 0.57 2.24
N GLY A 69 1.22 0.05 3.27
CA GLY A 69 2.14 0.79 4.14
C GLY A 69 1.58 1.03 5.54
N PHE A 70 0.25 1.02 5.73
CA PHE A 70 -0.35 1.09 7.06
C PHE A 70 -0.34 -0.29 7.73
N ASP A 71 -0.96 -1.29 7.14
CA ASP A 71 -0.83 -2.69 7.58
C ASP A 71 0.25 -3.42 6.77
N ARG A 72 1.50 -3.15 7.09
CA ARG A 72 2.65 -3.72 6.35
C ARG A 72 2.76 -5.23 6.46
N TYR A 73 2.10 -5.82 7.44
CA TYR A 73 2.32 -7.20 7.85
C TYR A 73 1.07 -8.08 7.73
N GLY A 74 -0.07 -7.49 7.38
CA GLY A 74 -1.34 -8.18 7.26
C GLY A 74 -1.89 -8.67 8.62
N HIS A 75 -1.67 -7.92 9.70
CA HIS A 75 -2.05 -8.37 11.04
C HIS A 75 -3.24 -7.62 11.66
N ILE A 76 -3.69 -6.51 11.01
CA ILE A 76 -4.82 -5.69 11.47
C ILE A 76 -5.85 -5.40 10.36
N TYR A 77 -5.73 -6.04 9.20
CA TYR A 77 -6.66 -5.80 8.07
C TYR A 77 -8.12 -6.09 8.43
N ARG A 78 -8.37 -7.04 9.34
CA ARG A 78 -9.73 -7.35 9.81
C ARG A 78 -10.32 -6.24 10.66
N GLU A 79 -9.51 -5.63 11.50
CA GLU A 79 -9.86 -4.49 12.34
C GLU A 79 -10.09 -3.25 11.48
N LEU A 80 -9.29 -3.04 10.45
CA LEU A 80 -9.49 -1.95 9.49
C LEU A 80 -10.76 -2.16 8.67
N SER A 81 -11.04 -3.38 8.20
CA SER A 81 -12.31 -3.72 7.55
C SER A 81 -13.50 -3.48 8.49
N ALA A 82 -13.37 -3.87 9.76
CA ALA A 82 -14.41 -3.60 10.76
C ALA A 82 -14.62 -2.10 11.02
N MET A 83 -13.61 -1.25 10.83
CA MET A 83 -13.74 0.21 10.88
C MET A 83 -14.44 0.81 9.65
N GLY A 84 -14.86 -0.01 8.67
CA GLY A 84 -15.63 0.43 7.53
C GLY A 84 -14.83 0.67 6.26
N PHE A 85 -13.53 0.35 6.22
CA PHE A 85 -12.78 0.39 4.95
C PHE A 85 -13.34 -0.67 3.99
N GLY A 86 -13.68 -0.24 2.76
CA GLY A 86 -14.20 -1.12 1.72
C GLY A 86 -13.20 -2.18 1.27
N PHE A 87 -11.91 -1.91 1.40
CA PHE A 87 -10.80 -2.85 1.18
C PHE A 87 -9.56 -2.44 1.96
N VAL A 88 -8.65 -3.39 2.15
CA VAL A 88 -7.36 -3.14 2.82
C VAL A 88 -6.24 -3.74 1.98
N GLU A 89 -5.30 -2.90 1.57
CA GLU A 89 -4.11 -3.34 0.88
C GLU A 89 -2.97 -3.54 1.89
N VAL A 90 -2.53 -4.80 2.05
CA VAL A 90 -1.47 -5.18 2.98
C VAL A 90 -0.11 -5.18 2.28
N GLY A 91 0.93 -4.79 2.99
CA GLY A 91 2.30 -4.80 2.41
C GLY A 91 3.01 -3.45 2.41
N SER A 92 4.12 -3.31 1.62
CA SER A 92 4.60 -4.27 0.60
C SER A 92 5.21 -5.51 1.26
N ILE A 93 4.82 -6.66 0.76
CA ILE A 93 5.33 -7.96 1.18
C ILE A 93 6.50 -8.33 0.27
N THR A 94 7.60 -8.79 0.87
CA THR A 94 8.78 -9.28 0.15
C THR A 94 9.06 -10.75 0.51
N PRO A 95 9.77 -11.51 -0.33
CA PRO A 95 10.10 -12.91 -0.04
C PRO A 95 10.78 -13.12 1.30
N LYS A 96 11.78 -12.31 1.59
CA LYS A 96 12.53 -12.35 2.86
C LYS A 96 12.19 -11.14 3.72
N ARG A 97 12.32 -11.30 5.04
CA ARG A 97 12.23 -10.19 5.98
C ARG A 97 13.30 -9.15 5.69
N GLN A 98 12.92 -7.86 5.79
CA GLN A 98 13.85 -6.74 5.73
C GLN A 98 13.37 -5.57 6.62
N PRO A 99 14.29 -4.86 7.30
CA PRO A 99 13.93 -3.84 8.29
C PRO A 99 13.51 -2.51 7.67
N GLY A 100 13.79 -2.30 6.37
CA GLY A 100 13.75 -0.98 5.75
C GLY A 100 14.95 -0.12 6.15
N ASN A 101 14.88 1.19 5.87
CA ASN A 101 15.96 2.13 6.13
C ASN A 101 16.12 2.44 7.63
N PRO A 102 17.30 2.97 8.07
CA PRO A 102 17.54 3.39 9.44
C PRO A 102 16.54 4.45 9.92
N LYS A 103 16.25 4.43 11.23
CA LYS A 103 15.44 5.44 11.91
C LYS A 103 16.31 6.66 12.33
N PRO A 104 15.69 7.87 12.41
CA PRO A 104 14.31 8.25 12.14
C PRO A 104 14.04 8.30 10.64
N ARG A 105 12.85 7.88 10.22
CA ARG A 105 12.51 7.70 8.80
C ARG A 105 11.10 8.12 8.40
N ILE A 106 10.32 8.63 9.36
CA ILE A 106 9.00 9.25 9.13
C ILE A 106 8.96 10.56 9.89
N PHE A 107 8.58 11.63 9.22
CA PHE A 107 8.53 12.99 9.74
C PHE A 107 7.19 13.61 9.42
N ARG A 108 6.62 14.34 10.38
CA ARG A 108 5.43 15.18 10.12
C ARG A 108 5.88 16.52 9.57
N LEU A 109 5.13 17.00 8.61
CA LEU A 109 5.22 18.32 8.03
C LEU A 109 3.90 19.03 8.37
N ASP A 110 3.79 19.49 9.63
CA ASP A 110 2.50 19.92 10.20
C ASP A 110 1.92 21.12 9.45
N ALA A 111 2.74 22.11 9.07
CA ALA A 111 2.31 23.26 8.29
C ALA A 111 1.74 22.87 6.92
N ALA A 112 2.35 21.89 6.27
CA ALA A 112 1.91 21.36 4.98
C ALA A 112 0.82 20.26 5.11
N ARG A 113 0.43 19.85 6.32
CA ARG A 113 -0.46 18.71 6.58
C ARG A 113 -0.02 17.45 5.80
N ALA A 114 1.26 17.17 5.87
CA ALA A 114 1.91 16.10 5.10
C ALA A 114 2.82 15.24 5.96
N LEU A 115 3.26 14.13 5.37
CA LEU A 115 4.31 13.29 5.91
C LEU A 115 5.46 13.21 4.89
N LEU A 116 6.69 13.33 5.39
CA LEU A 116 7.87 12.94 4.65
C LEU A 116 8.35 11.59 5.20
N ASN A 117 8.52 10.62 4.33
CA ASN A 117 9.03 9.32 4.73
C ASN A 117 10.16 8.83 3.83
N ARG A 118 11.05 8.05 4.44
CA ARG A 118 12.14 7.32 3.77
C ARG A 118 12.27 5.91 4.34
N VAL A 119 11.12 5.28 4.59
CA VAL A 119 11.07 3.96 5.25
C VAL A 119 11.74 2.89 4.40
N GLY A 120 11.68 3.01 3.08
CA GLY A 120 11.96 1.92 2.17
C GLY A 120 10.92 0.80 2.31
N ILE A 121 11.18 -0.36 1.75
CA ILE A 121 10.32 -1.51 1.99
C ILE A 121 10.68 -2.15 3.34
N CYS A 122 9.77 -2.02 4.30
CA CYS A 122 9.86 -2.68 5.60
C CYS A 122 8.87 -3.85 5.61
N SER A 123 9.38 -5.08 5.63
CA SER A 123 8.58 -6.30 5.51
C SER A 123 9.00 -7.34 6.54
N HIS A 124 8.05 -8.07 7.09
CA HIS A 124 8.34 -9.23 7.95
C HIS A 124 8.58 -10.52 7.14
N GLY A 125 8.52 -10.43 5.82
CA GLY A 125 8.70 -11.55 4.90
C GLY A 125 7.41 -12.30 4.60
N LEU A 126 7.48 -13.11 3.57
CA LEU A 126 6.35 -13.84 3.00
C LEU A 126 5.72 -14.81 4.00
N ASP A 127 6.51 -15.61 4.70
CA ASP A 127 6.00 -16.64 5.62
C ASP A 127 5.13 -16.04 6.73
N ARG A 128 5.52 -14.86 7.23
CA ARG A 128 4.76 -14.16 8.25
C ARG A 128 3.47 -13.56 7.71
N ALA A 129 3.51 -13.03 6.51
CA ALA A 129 2.31 -12.54 5.82
C ALA A 129 1.31 -13.68 5.57
N VAL A 130 1.77 -14.82 5.07
CA VAL A 130 0.93 -16.02 4.90
C VAL A 130 0.32 -16.48 6.22
N ALA A 131 1.10 -16.53 7.31
CA ALA A 131 0.59 -16.92 8.61
C ALA A 131 -0.55 -16.02 9.12
N HIS A 132 -0.47 -14.70 8.85
CA HIS A 132 -1.53 -13.77 9.22
C HIS A 132 -2.76 -13.90 8.30
N LEU A 133 -2.54 -13.96 6.98
CA LEU A 133 -3.61 -13.98 5.99
C LEU A 133 -4.36 -15.32 5.92
N ARG A 134 -3.76 -16.40 6.41
CA ARG A 134 -4.42 -17.71 6.55
C ARG A 134 -5.59 -17.70 7.54
N GLN A 135 -5.59 -16.76 8.48
CA GLN A 135 -6.66 -16.64 9.47
C GLN A 135 -8.01 -16.25 8.81
N PRO A 136 -9.15 -16.72 9.36
CA PRO A 136 -10.46 -16.36 8.84
C PRO A 136 -10.61 -14.83 8.72
N ARG A 137 -10.87 -14.35 7.50
CA ARG A 137 -10.91 -12.91 7.20
C ARG A 137 -12.31 -12.29 7.24
N GLY A 138 -13.35 -13.13 7.34
CA GLY A 138 -14.73 -12.68 7.22
C GLY A 138 -14.99 -12.05 5.85
N GLU A 139 -15.62 -10.89 5.82
CA GLU A 139 -15.96 -10.14 4.60
C GLU A 139 -14.87 -9.14 4.16
N ALA A 140 -13.70 -9.16 4.78
CA ALA A 140 -12.64 -8.23 4.42
C ALA A 140 -12.10 -8.52 3.02
N ILE A 141 -12.13 -7.49 2.15
CA ILE A 141 -11.46 -7.52 0.86
C ILE A 141 -10.00 -7.13 1.05
N VAL A 142 -9.11 -8.03 0.65
CA VAL A 142 -7.67 -7.92 0.91
C VAL A 142 -6.89 -7.86 -0.39
N GLY A 143 -6.25 -6.72 -0.63
CA GLY A 143 -5.21 -6.58 -1.65
C GLY A 143 -3.84 -6.94 -1.08
N CYS A 144 -3.05 -7.69 -1.82
CA CYS A 144 -1.65 -7.94 -1.48
C CYS A 144 -0.72 -7.09 -2.33
N ASN A 145 -0.09 -6.10 -1.71
CA ASN A 145 0.97 -5.32 -2.32
C ASN A 145 2.28 -6.10 -2.19
N ILE A 146 2.89 -6.43 -3.31
CA ILE A 146 4.12 -7.22 -3.35
C ILE A 146 5.27 -6.46 -4.00
N GLY A 147 6.47 -6.71 -3.50
CA GLY A 147 7.70 -6.09 -3.99
C GLY A 147 8.89 -7.02 -3.88
N LYS A 148 9.99 -6.68 -4.57
CA LYS A 148 11.26 -7.40 -4.41
C LYS A 148 11.96 -7.03 -3.10
N ASN A 149 12.83 -7.89 -2.63
CA ASN A 149 13.78 -7.52 -1.58
C ASN A 149 14.77 -6.45 -2.10
N THR A 150 15.18 -5.53 -1.22
CA THR A 150 16.16 -4.49 -1.56
C THR A 150 17.49 -5.09 -2.02
N ALA A 151 17.90 -6.21 -1.41
CA ALA A 151 19.14 -6.91 -1.76
C ALA A 151 19.04 -7.70 -3.08
N THR A 152 17.84 -7.94 -3.60
CA THR A 152 17.67 -8.68 -4.86
C THR A 152 18.03 -7.78 -6.04
N PRO A 153 18.97 -8.18 -6.91
CA PRO A 153 19.30 -7.47 -8.13
C PRO A 153 18.08 -7.29 -9.06
N CYS A 154 18.14 -6.31 -9.95
CA CYS A 154 17.02 -5.97 -10.82
C CYS A 154 16.62 -7.09 -11.78
N ASP A 155 17.59 -7.77 -12.33
CA ASP A 155 17.41 -8.90 -13.24
C ASP A 155 16.78 -10.14 -12.57
N GLN A 156 16.93 -10.26 -11.24
CA GLN A 156 16.34 -11.34 -10.44
C GLN A 156 14.98 -10.95 -9.80
N ALA A 157 14.55 -9.72 -9.96
CA ALA A 157 13.30 -9.23 -9.39
C ALA A 157 12.06 -10.07 -9.77
N PRO A 158 11.90 -10.55 -11.02
CA PRO A 158 10.75 -11.37 -11.40
C PRO A 158 10.53 -12.58 -10.50
N ALA A 159 11.62 -13.22 -10.04
CA ALA A 159 11.53 -14.37 -9.13
C ALA A 159 10.95 -14.01 -7.75
N ASP A 160 11.30 -12.84 -7.22
CA ASP A 160 10.77 -12.33 -5.95
C ASP A 160 9.26 -12.06 -6.03
N TYR A 161 8.81 -11.38 -7.11
CA TYR A 161 7.39 -11.12 -7.34
C TYR A 161 6.61 -12.41 -7.51
N LEU A 162 7.08 -13.33 -8.36
CA LEU A 162 6.42 -14.61 -8.61
C LEU A 162 6.32 -15.44 -7.34
N LYS A 163 7.38 -15.47 -6.52
CA LYS A 163 7.37 -16.18 -5.24
C LYS A 163 6.29 -15.64 -4.30
N CYS A 164 6.21 -14.31 -4.14
CA CYS A 164 5.17 -13.69 -3.32
C CYS A 164 3.77 -13.98 -3.89
N PHE A 165 3.59 -13.80 -5.21
CA PHE A 165 2.32 -13.99 -5.89
C PHE A 165 1.77 -15.39 -5.70
N ARG A 166 2.56 -16.43 -5.98
CA ARG A 166 2.17 -17.84 -5.84
C ARG A 166 1.72 -18.19 -4.41
N ASN A 167 2.49 -17.78 -3.43
CA ASN A 167 2.23 -18.16 -2.04
C ASN A 167 1.07 -17.38 -1.40
N LEU A 168 0.77 -16.19 -1.91
CA LEU A 168 -0.33 -15.35 -1.41
C LEU A 168 -1.62 -15.52 -2.21
N TYR A 169 -1.60 -16.20 -3.35
CA TYR A 169 -2.70 -16.25 -4.32
C TYR A 169 -4.05 -16.61 -3.72
N GLN A 170 -4.09 -17.64 -2.87
CA GLN A 170 -5.31 -18.11 -2.22
C GLN A 170 -5.82 -17.18 -1.10
N TYR A 171 -4.99 -16.23 -0.63
CA TYR A 171 -5.30 -15.36 0.49
C TYR A 171 -5.65 -13.93 0.08
N ALA A 172 -5.40 -13.55 -1.16
CA ALA A 172 -5.67 -12.22 -1.68
C ALA A 172 -6.93 -12.21 -2.55
N ASP A 173 -7.62 -11.07 -2.61
CA ASP A 173 -8.68 -10.81 -3.58
C ASP A 173 -8.11 -10.19 -4.86
N TYR A 174 -7.05 -9.36 -4.73
CA TYR A 174 -6.31 -8.79 -5.84
C TYR A 174 -4.84 -8.59 -5.44
N PHE A 175 -4.00 -8.29 -6.41
CA PHE A 175 -2.58 -8.00 -6.20
C PHE A 175 -2.20 -6.64 -6.73
N THR A 176 -1.32 -5.96 -6.00
CA THR A 176 -0.66 -4.75 -6.46
C THR A 176 0.84 -5.02 -6.61
N ILE A 177 1.34 -4.90 -7.84
CA ILE A 177 2.76 -5.03 -8.16
C ILE A 177 3.41 -3.68 -7.94
N ASN A 178 4.21 -3.57 -6.88
CA ASN A 178 4.84 -2.32 -6.50
C ASN A 178 6.21 -2.19 -7.16
N VAL A 179 6.27 -1.56 -8.32
CA VAL A 179 7.53 -1.24 -9.02
C VAL A 179 8.07 0.15 -8.65
N ALA A 180 7.34 0.91 -7.83
CA ALA A 180 7.68 2.27 -7.40
C ALA A 180 8.42 2.31 -6.04
N CYS A 181 9.10 1.24 -5.66
CA CYS A 181 9.45 0.98 -4.25
C CYS A 181 10.78 1.55 -3.77
N ASP A 182 11.60 2.16 -4.62
CA ASP A 182 12.87 2.73 -4.17
C ASP A 182 13.21 4.06 -4.87
N PRO A 183 12.88 5.20 -4.24
CA PRO A 183 13.25 6.51 -4.80
C PRO A 183 14.76 6.78 -4.78
N GLY A 184 15.54 5.98 -4.09
CA GLY A 184 17.01 6.11 -4.02
C GLY A 184 17.76 5.29 -5.07
N GLN A 185 17.17 4.21 -5.54
CA GLN A 185 17.69 3.45 -6.68
C GLN A 185 16.94 3.94 -7.92
N LYS A 186 17.66 4.48 -8.89
CA LYS A 186 17.20 4.93 -10.21
C LYS A 186 15.83 4.33 -10.61
N ALA A 187 14.74 4.87 -10.05
CA ALA A 187 13.38 4.39 -10.30
C ALA A 187 13.09 4.30 -11.79
N ALA A 188 13.66 5.20 -12.58
CA ALA A 188 13.61 5.19 -14.04
C ALA A 188 14.17 3.90 -14.66
N SER A 189 15.18 3.25 -14.07
CA SER A 189 15.74 2.03 -14.63
C SER A 189 14.85 0.80 -14.49
N TYR A 190 13.88 0.83 -13.58
CA TYR A 190 12.89 -0.24 -13.39
C TYR A 190 11.65 -0.09 -14.25
N GLN A 191 11.35 1.13 -14.70
CA GLN A 191 10.10 1.46 -15.37
C GLN A 191 10.24 1.42 -16.89
N THR A 192 11.08 0.53 -17.41
CA THR A 192 11.12 0.21 -18.83
C THR A 192 10.11 -0.89 -19.15
N ARG A 193 9.58 -0.88 -20.39
CA ARG A 193 8.67 -1.93 -20.88
C ARG A 193 9.26 -3.33 -20.64
N GLU A 194 10.52 -3.52 -20.99
CA GLU A 194 11.21 -4.80 -20.84
C GLU A 194 11.21 -5.32 -19.39
N ASN A 195 11.57 -4.46 -18.43
CA ASN A 195 11.65 -4.87 -17.02
C ASN A 195 10.26 -5.14 -16.42
N ILE A 196 9.27 -4.32 -16.76
CA ILE A 196 7.90 -4.51 -16.29
C ILE A 196 7.31 -5.77 -16.89
N THR A 197 7.49 -6.01 -18.19
CA THR A 197 7.02 -7.22 -18.87
C THR A 197 7.63 -8.47 -18.27
N LYS A 198 8.95 -8.49 -18.01
CA LYS A 198 9.63 -9.60 -17.33
C LYS A 198 9.06 -9.92 -15.94
N ILE A 199 8.57 -8.90 -15.23
CA ILE A 199 7.91 -9.12 -13.94
C ILE A 199 6.48 -9.66 -14.14
N LEU A 200 5.72 -9.09 -15.06
CA LEU A 200 4.30 -9.39 -15.21
C LEU A 200 4.01 -10.72 -15.92
N GLU A 201 4.77 -11.09 -16.95
CA GLU A 201 4.53 -12.31 -17.74
C GLU A 201 4.46 -13.58 -16.88
N PRO A 202 5.40 -13.86 -15.96
CA PRO A 202 5.31 -15.05 -15.11
C PRO A 202 4.09 -15.02 -14.17
N LEU A 203 3.60 -13.85 -13.79
CA LEU A 203 2.40 -13.70 -12.97
C LEU A 203 1.15 -14.02 -13.78
N PHE A 204 1.07 -13.51 -15.01
CA PHE A 204 -0.05 -13.81 -15.92
C PHE A 204 -0.09 -15.29 -16.28
N GLU A 205 1.05 -15.90 -16.54
CA GLU A 205 1.14 -17.33 -16.83
C GLU A 205 0.65 -18.15 -15.63
N PHE A 206 1.12 -17.85 -14.43
CA PHE A 206 0.63 -18.52 -13.23
C PHE A 206 -0.87 -18.33 -13.03
N ARG A 207 -1.39 -17.10 -13.19
CA ARG A 207 -2.82 -16.77 -13.05
C ARG A 207 -3.69 -17.58 -14.01
N ARG A 208 -3.26 -17.78 -15.26
CA ARG A 208 -4.00 -18.58 -16.25
C ARG A 208 -4.24 -20.03 -15.83
N GLY A 209 -3.35 -20.58 -15.02
CA GLY A 209 -3.48 -21.93 -14.48
C GLY A 209 -4.30 -22.05 -13.21
N GLN A 210 -4.93 -20.95 -12.72
CA GLN A 210 -5.68 -20.95 -11.47
C GLN A 210 -7.20 -20.98 -11.69
N ASN A 211 -7.93 -21.65 -10.81
CA ASN A 211 -9.39 -21.71 -10.86
C ASN A 211 -10.07 -20.39 -10.46
N GLN A 212 -9.41 -19.56 -9.67
CA GLN A 212 -9.94 -18.27 -9.23
C GLN A 212 -9.15 -17.14 -9.89
N TYR A 213 -9.85 -16.25 -10.55
CA TYR A 213 -9.24 -15.05 -11.09
C TYR A 213 -8.87 -14.07 -9.97
N ARG A 214 -7.65 -13.54 -10.00
CA ARG A 214 -7.19 -12.49 -9.09
C ARG A 214 -6.66 -11.33 -9.91
N PRO A 215 -7.29 -10.15 -9.83
CA PRO A 215 -6.81 -8.95 -10.53
C PRO A 215 -5.37 -8.61 -10.17
N ILE A 216 -4.62 -8.16 -11.15
CA ILE A 216 -3.23 -7.69 -11.02
C ILE A 216 -3.18 -6.22 -11.39
N LEU A 217 -2.81 -5.38 -10.43
CA LEU A 217 -2.67 -3.93 -10.59
C LEU A 217 -1.20 -3.54 -10.55
N LEU A 218 -0.81 -2.55 -11.35
CA LEU A 218 0.53 -1.98 -11.34
C LEU A 218 0.54 -0.68 -10.55
N LYS A 219 1.37 -0.57 -9.51
CA LYS A 219 1.51 0.67 -8.74
C LYS A 219 2.66 1.50 -9.28
N VAL A 220 2.33 2.71 -9.70
CA VAL A 220 3.25 3.64 -10.35
C VAL A 220 3.68 4.80 -9.44
N SER A 221 4.80 5.46 -9.80
CA SER A 221 5.26 6.68 -9.16
C SER A 221 4.46 7.89 -9.67
N PRO A 222 4.27 8.95 -8.86
CA PRO A 222 3.75 10.22 -9.36
C PRO A 222 4.81 11.06 -10.09
N ASP A 223 6.07 10.67 -10.01
CA ASP A 223 7.22 11.43 -10.52
C ASP A 223 7.68 10.88 -11.90
N LEU A 224 6.74 10.37 -12.70
CA LEU A 224 6.98 9.88 -14.06
C LEU A 224 7.02 11.04 -15.04
N SER A 225 7.86 10.94 -16.08
CA SER A 225 7.73 11.80 -17.26
C SER A 225 6.51 11.40 -18.10
N ASP A 226 6.05 12.29 -18.95
CA ASP A 226 4.91 12.04 -19.84
C ASP A 226 5.17 10.81 -20.73
N GLU A 227 6.39 10.65 -21.26
CA GLU A 227 6.78 9.48 -22.06
C GLU A 227 6.69 8.16 -21.24
N THR A 228 6.99 8.24 -19.95
CA THR A 228 6.87 7.05 -19.08
C THR A 228 5.41 6.77 -18.73
N ILE A 229 4.57 7.79 -18.61
CA ILE A 229 3.12 7.63 -18.42
C ILE A 229 2.51 6.95 -19.66
N ASP A 230 2.86 7.41 -20.85
CA ASP A 230 2.42 6.82 -22.11
C ASP A 230 2.86 5.34 -22.20
N LEU A 231 4.13 5.06 -21.87
CA LEU A 231 4.64 3.70 -21.80
C LEU A 231 3.85 2.81 -20.84
N MET A 232 3.50 3.32 -19.62
CA MET A 232 2.70 2.56 -18.67
C MET A 232 1.28 2.30 -19.20
N THR A 233 0.71 3.27 -19.90
CA THR A 233 -0.60 3.15 -20.55
C THR A 233 -0.56 2.10 -21.65
N ASP A 234 0.46 2.10 -22.49
CA ASP A 234 0.66 1.08 -23.52
C ASP A 234 0.80 -0.32 -22.91
N ILE A 235 1.59 -0.46 -21.84
CA ILE A 235 1.73 -1.74 -21.16
C ILE A 235 0.37 -2.23 -20.64
N MET A 236 -0.45 -1.32 -20.11
CA MET A 236 -1.78 -1.67 -19.60
C MET A 236 -2.73 -2.09 -20.72
N LEU A 237 -2.63 -1.48 -21.90
CA LEU A 237 -3.47 -1.82 -23.06
C LEU A 237 -3.02 -3.12 -23.75
N ASP A 238 -1.73 -3.39 -23.77
CA ASP A 238 -1.11 -4.51 -24.50
C ASP A 238 -1.05 -5.81 -23.69
N THR A 239 -1.34 -5.76 -22.37
CA THR A 239 -1.18 -6.91 -21.48
C THR A 239 -2.46 -7.23 -20.71
N PRO A 240 -2.59 -8.45 -20.14
CA PRO A 240 -3.72 -8.80 -19.26
C PRO A 240 -3.64 -8.16 -17.86
N LEU A 241 -3.08 -6.95 -17.75
CA LEU A 241 -3.11 -6.15 -16.53
C LEU A 241 -4.52 -5.59 -16.32
N ASP A 242 -5.02 -5.66 -15.10
CA ASP A 242 -6.40 -5.26 -14.80
C ASP A 242 -6.54 -3.77 -14.49
N GLY A 243 -5.45 -3.11 -14.10
CA GLY A 243 -5.48 -1.67 -13.82
C GLY A 243 -4.21 -1.14 -13.18
N MET A 244 -4.25 0.11 -12.78
CA MET A 244 -3.14 0.80 -12.12
C MET A 244 -3.53 1.38 -10.76
N VAL A 245 -2.56 1.43 -9.86
CA VAL A 245 -2.67 2.18 -8.60
C VAL A 245 -1.91 3.49 -8.78
N ALA A 246 -2.64 4.55 -9.02
CA ALA A 246 -2.13 5.90 -9.17
C ALA A 246 -2.40 6.66 -7.84
N VAL A 247 -1.41 6.93 -7.06
CA VAL A 247 0.05 6.77 -7.24
C VAL A 247 0.72 6.50 -5.88
N ASN A 248 2.05 6.32 -5.88
CA ASN A 248 2.86 6.30 -4.66
C ASN A 248 3.09 7.75 -4.14
N ALA A 249 3.92 7.92 -3.10
CA ALA A 249 4.38 9.23 -2.63
C ALA A 249 5.42 9.84 -3.59
N THR A 250 5.53 11.20 -3.60
CA THR A 250 6.37 11.96 -4.54
C THR A 250 7.72 12.37 -3.93
N VAL A 251 8.74 12.51 -4.75
CA VAL A 251 10.00 13.19 -4.39
C VAL A 251 9.88 14.72 -4.45
N SER A 252 8.86 15.27 -5.11
CA SER A 252 8.62 16.71 -5.18
C SER A 252 8.46 17.31 -3.77
N ARG A 253 8.93 18.53 -3.61
CA ARG A 253 8.81 19.34 -2.38
C ARG A 253 7.85 20.52 -2.54
N GLU A 254 7.11 20.55 -3.63
CA GLU A 254 6.09 21.57 -3.87
C GLU A 254 5.08 21.57 -2.73
N GLY A 255 4.72 22.76 -2.23
CA GLY A 255 3.83 22.90 -1.08
C GLY A 255 4.44 22.55 0.29
N VAL A 256 5.74 22.30 0.37
CA VAL A 256 6.49 22.05 1.62
C VAL A 256 7.47 23.19 1.86
N ASP A 257 7.60 23.61 3.12
CA ASP A 257 8.59 24.62 3.51
C ASP A 257 10.02 24.17 3.17
N ARG A 258 10.79 25.06 2.50
CA ARG A 258 12.13 24.74 2.02
C ARG A 258 13.12 24.46 3.13
N LEU A 259 13.05 25.20 4.23
CA LEU A 259 13.98 25.01 5.35
C LEU A 259 13.71 23.68 6.05
N GLU A 260 12.42 23.36 6.26
CA GLU A 260 11.99 22.09 6.85
C GLU A 260 12.39 20.91 5.95
N ALA A 261 12.13 21.00 4.65
CA ALA A 261 12.49 19.98 3.67
C ALA A 261 14.01 19.74 3.62
N THR A 262 14.82 20.81 3.65
CA THR A 262 16.28 20.72 3.65
C THR A 262 16.80 20.09 4.94
N ARG A 263 16.24 20.47 6.09
CA ARG A 263 16.62 19.91 7.40
C ARG A 263 16.37 18.40 7.50
N ILE A 264 15.25 17.94 6.95
CA ILE A 264 14.89 16.52 6.98
C ILE A 264 15.65 15.73 5.91
N GLY A 265 15.89 16.33 4.76
CA GLY A 265 16.64 15.74 3.65
C GLY A 265 15.83 14.80 2.76
N ALA A 266 16.46 13.71 2.30
CA ALA A 266 15.87 12.78 1.36
C ALA A 266 14.61 12.05 1.90
N GLY A 267 13.73 11.66 0.99
CA GLY A 267 12.48 10.94 1.28
C GLY A 267 11.39 11.27 0.28
N VAL A 268 10.20 10.73 0.49
CA VAL A 268 9.02 10.99 -0.33
C VAL A 268 7.93 11.64 0.50
N VAL A 269 7.16 12.54 -0.11
CA VAL A 269 6.08 13.31 0.52
C VAL A 269 4.73 12.74 0.14
N SER A 270 3.84 12.64 1.11
CA SER A 270 2.43 12.31 0.95
C SER A 270 1.58 13.23 1.82
N GLY A 271 0.34 13.48 1.42
CA GLY A 271 -0.60 14.33 2.16
C GLY A 271 -1.13 15.49 1.34
N GLN A 272 -1.49 16.59 2.00
CA GLN A 272 -2.23 17.70 1.38
C GLN A 272 -1.53 18.31 0.15
N PRO A 273 -0.21 18.48 0.07
CA PRO A 273 0.43 19.01 -1.14
C PRO A 273 0.11 18.25 -2.42
N ARG A 274 -0.29 16.98 -2.28
CA ARG A 274 -0.66 16.11 -3.42
C ARG A 274 -2.18 15.90 -3.55
N SER A 275 -2.98 16.48 -2.67
CA SER A 275 -4.44 16.27 -2.68
C SER A 275 -5.18 17.05 -3.77
N GLU A 276 -4.60 18.13 -4.28
CA GLU A 276 -5.20 18.96 -5.32
C GLU A 276 -5.34 18.21 -6.65
N GLU A 277 -4.43 17.33 -6.98
CA GLU A 277 -4.47 16.50 -8.18
C GLU A 277 -5.74 15.64 -8.27
N ARG A 278 -6.33 15.30 -7.13
CA ARG A 278 -7.58 14.53 -7.08
C ARG A 278 -8.82 15.36 -7.39
N ARG A 279 -8.72 16.69 -7.36
CA ARG A 279 -9.81 17.60 -7.66
C ARG A 279 -9.90 17.96 -9.13
N VAL A 280 -8.83 17.74 -9.88
CA VAL A 280 -8.75 18.07 -11.31
C VAL A 280 -9.52 17.04 -12.16
N GLY A 281 -9.84 15.89 -11.62
CA GLY A 281 -10.69 14.87 -12.26
C GLY A 281 -12.20 15.12 -12.10
N LYS A 282 -12.65 16.38 -12.19
CA LYS A 282 -14.06 16.74 -12.23
C LYS A 282 -14.53 16.98 -13.66
#